data_9fdb5268af9db00869cb39318c21116c
#
_entry.id   9fdb5268af9db00869cb39318c21116c
#
_cell.length_a   1.000
_cell.length_b   1.000
_cell.length_c   1.000
_cell.angle_alpha   90.00
_cell.angle_beta   90.00
_cell.angle_gamma   90.00
#
_symmetry.space_group_name_H-M   'P 1'
#
loop_
_entity.id
_entity.type
_entity.pdbx_description
1 polymer ?
#
loop_
_entity_poly.entity_id
_entity_poly.type
_entity_poly.pdbx_seq_one_letter_code
_entity_poly.pdbx_strand_id
1 'polypeptide(L)'
;MINSWAGLDDAGVAVAAARAGADVVRELFGRRLERVDKGGGDFATTADLAAERAILEVLRAARPGDAVLGEEGGRQGAVGAERRWLVDPLCGTLNYAVGSRLVAVNVALHGGAAAVADPFGGEAGEVFVTDGTHAWVQRGEDREPLVPTGGTGLVDVNLDPPFPGAPGFRAVDLLAHPDFVARFRPRVVSTTLALAWVAAGKRAAYVTDGGDLSGSVHFAAGIALCRAAGCTVTGIDGEPIGPAGRGLVVAADAETHRQLMSMIRR
;
A
#
# COMPACT_ATOMS: atom_id res chain seq x y z
N MET A 1 -1.91 22.29 -22.40
CA MET A 1 -3.02 22.40 -21.44
C MET A 1 -2.38 22.36 -20.04
N ILE A 2 -2.46 23.45 -19.29
CA ILE A 2 -1.98 23.51 -17.90
C ILE A 2 -3.02 22.71 -17.10
N ASN A 3 -2.72 21.44 -16.79
CA ASN A 3 -3.53 20.68 -15.85
C ASN A 3 -3.41 21.36 -14.49
N SER A 4 -4.43 22.12 -14.09
CA SER A 4 -4.46 22.82 -12.81
C SER A 4 -4.79 21.86 -11.69
N TRP A 5 -3.83 21.06 -11.24
CA TRP A 5 -3.97 20.21 -10.06
C TRP A 5 -4.14 21.03 -8.76
N ALA A 6 -3.80 22.32 -8.79
CA ALA A 6 -3.89 23.22 -7.64
C ALA A 6 -5.32 23.36 -7.09
N GLY A 7 -6.34 23.20 -7.93
CA GLY A 7 -7.77 23.27 -7.54
C GLY A 7 -8.33 21.96 -6.99
N LEU A 8 -7.59 20.86 -7.01
CA LEU A 8 -8.05 19.58 -6.47
C LEU A 8 -7.94 19.56 -4.94
N ASP A 9 -8.87 18.88 -4.28
CA ASP A 9 -8.70 18.46 -2.89
C ASP A 9 -7.55 17.44 -2.73
N ASP A 10 -7.20 17.07 -1.51
CA ASP A 10 -6.06 16.19 -1.28
C ASP A 10 -6.30 14.77 -1.81
N ALA A 11 -7.54 14.30 -1.82
CA ALA A 11 -7.88 13.00 -2.43
C ALA A 11 -7.72 13.05 -3.96
N GLY A 12 -8.15 14.14 -4.59
CA GLY A 12 -7.95 14.37 -6.02
C GLY A 12 -6.49 14.47 -6.41
N VAL A 13 -5.66 15.12 -5.56
CA VAL A 13 -4.20 15.18 -5.75
C VAL A 13 -3.57 13.80 -5.61
N ALA A 14 -3.96 13.03 -4.57
CA ALA A 14 -3.47 11.65 -4.40
C ALA A 14 -3.79 10.77 -5.61
N VAL A 15 -5.02 10.86 -6.14
CA VAL A 15 -5.46 10.14 -7.35
C VAL A 15 -4.63 10.55 -8.56
N ALA A 16 -4.47 11.86 -8.80
CA ALA A 16 -3.72 12.37 -9.95
C ALA A 16 -2.25 11.90 -9.90
N ALA A 17 -1.63 11.98 -8.72
CA ALA A 17 -0.26 11.54 -8.51
C ALA A 17 -0.10 10.02 -8.69
N ALA A 18 -0.99 9.22 -8.07
CA ALA A 18 -0.93 7.76 -8.20
C ALA A 18 -1.17 7.29 -9.65
N ARG A 19 -2.07 7.95 -10.38
CA ARG A 19 -2.30 7.67 -11.82
C ARG A 19 -1.08 8.01 -12.65
N ALA A 20 -0.43 9.16 -12.42
CA ALA A 20 0.77 9.54 -13.15
C ALA A 20 1.90 8.47 -12.99
N GLY A 21 2.10 7.96 -11.77
CA GLY A 21 3.02 6.85 -11.52
C GLY A 21 2.57 5.55 -12.20
N ALA A 22 1.29 5.19 -12.08
CA ALA A 22 0.72 3.97 -12.66
C ALA A 22 0.80 3.95 -14.20
N ASP A 23 0.64 5.10 -14.84
CA ASP A 23 0.78 5.24 -16.30
C ASP A 23 2.21 4.92 -16.74
N VAL A 24 3.21 5.43 -16.02
CA VAL A 24 4.63 5.10 -16.25
C VAL A 24 4.91 3.62 -16.03
N VAL A 25 4.42 3.05 -14.92
CA VAL A 25 4.56 1.62 -14.62
C VAL A 25 3.97 0.78 -15.74
N ARG A 26 2.79 1.13 -16.23
CA ARG A 26 2.11 0.42 -17.31
C ARG A 26 2.86 0.55 -18.65
N GLU A 27 3.34 1.75 -18.97
CA GLU A 27 4.08 2.01 -20.21
C GLU A 27 5.41 1.23 -20.28
N LEU A 28 6.11 1.09 -19.17
CA LEU A 28 7.42 0.44 -19.08
C LEU A 28 7.33 -1.07 -18.85
N PHE A 29 6.14 -1.62 -18.58
CA PHE A 29 5.97 -3.05 -18.32
C PHE A 29 6.43 -3.92 -19.48
N GLY A 30 7.20 -4.96 -19.16
CA GLY A 30 7.75 -5.89 -20.15
C GLY A 30 8.92 -5.36 -20.96
N ARG A 31 9.36 -4.12 -20.75
CA ARG A 31 10.58 -3.58 -21.35
C ARG A 31 11.82 -4.07 -20.62
N ARG A 32 12.97 -4.04 -21.28
CA ARG A 32 14.25 -4.27 -20.63
C ARG A 32 14.60 -3.04 -19.78
N LEU A 33 14.66 -3.22 -18.46
CA LEU A 33 14.93 -2.17 -17.50
C LEU A 33 16.31 -2.35 -16.88
N GLU A 34 16.99 -1.23 -16.63
CA GLU A 34 18.20 -1.22 -15.81
C GLU A 34 17.82 -1.35 -14.34
N ARG A 35 18.63 -2.07 -13.58
CA ARG A 35 18.49 -2.23 -12.13
C ARG A 35 19.51 -1.38 -11.42
N VAL A 36 19.06 -0.70 -10.37
CA VAL A 36 19.91 0.04 -9.43
C VAL A 36 19.90 -0.72 -8.11
N ASP A 37 21.02 -1.31 -7.74
CA ASP A 37 21.18 -2.08 -6.52
C ASP A 37 21.08 -1.15 -5.29
N LYS A 38 20.21 -1.49 -4.33
CA LYS A 38 20.05 -0.81 -3.04
C LYS A 38 20.79 -1.55 -1.91
N GLY A 39 21.36 -2.71 -2.18
CA GLY A 39 22.03 -3.59 -1.22
C GLY A 39 21.06 -4.58 -0.56
N GLY A 40 21.61 -5.63 0.08
CA GLY A 40 20.82 -6.64 0.79
C GLY A 40 19.89 -7.49 -0.08
N GLY A 41 20.08 -7.46 -1.41
CA GLY A 41 19.21 -8.15 -2.37
C GLY A 41 18.01 -7.30 -2.85
N ASP A 42 17.90 -6.06 -2.38
CA ASP A 42 16.91 -5.08 -2.83
C ASP A 42 17.44 -4.24 -3.99
N PHE A 43 16.55 -3.81 -4.89
CA PHE A 43 16.90 -2.99 -6.05
C PHE A 43 15.70 -2.16 -6.51
N ALA A 44 16.00 -1.02 -7.14
CA ALA A 44 15.07 -0.27 -7.95
C ALA A 44 15.26 -0.60 -9.43
N THR A 45 14.25 -0.34 -10.25
CA THR A 45 14.37 -0.32 -11.69
C THR A 45 14.22 1.09 -12.25
N THR A 46 14.53 1.27 -13.53
CA THR A 46 14.26 2.53 -14.22
C THR A 46 12.78 2.92 -14.14
N ALA A 47 11.86 1.95 -13.98
CA ALA A 47 10.43 2.21 -13.85
C ALA A 47 10.10 2.86 -12.50
N ASP A 48 10.70 2.39 -11.39
CA ASP A 48 10.53 2.97 -10.05
C ASP A 48 10.93 4.45 -10.06
N LEU A 49 12.13 4.75 -10.56
CA LEU A 49 12.65 6.12 -10.64
C LEU A 49 11.81 7.03 -11.55
N ALA A 50 11.32 6.50 -12.67
CA ALA A 50 10.50 7.27 -13.60
C ALA A 50 9.09 7.53 -13.04
N ALA A 51 8.50 6.53 -12.38
CA ALA A 51 7.20 6.66 -11.73
C ALA A 51 7.28 7.66 -10.57
N GLU A 52 8.32 7.58 -9.72
CA GLU A 52 8.49 8.56 -8.64
C GLU A 52 8.59 9.99 -9.18
N ARG A 53 9.35 10.22 -10.25
CA ARG A 53 9.44 11.53 -10.88
C ARG A 53 8.07 12.06 -11.33
N ALA A 54 7.27 11.22 -12.00
CA ALA A 54 5.94 11.61 -12.47
C ALA A 54 5.00 11.96 -11.28
N ILE A 55 5.05 11.19 -10.20
CA ILE A 55 4.30 11.47 -8.96
C ILE A 55 4.72 12.80 -8.35
N LEU A 56 6.04 13.03 -8.23
CA LEU A 56 6.60 14.26 -7.65
C LEU A 56 6.24 15.50 -8.46
N GLU A 57 6.16 15.43 -9.78
CA GLU A 57 5.72 16.53 -10.64
C GLU A 57 4.30 16.98 -10.28
N VAL A 58 3.37 16.03 -10.11
CA VAL A 58 1.99 16.31 -9.70
C VAL A 58 1.96 16.92 -8.30
N LEU A 59 2.62 16.29 -7.32
CA LEU A 59 2.61 16.75 -5.94
C LEU A 59 3.19 18.17 -5.80
N ARG A 60 4.32 18.45 -6.43
CA ARG A 60 4.94 19.78 -6.39
C ARG A 60 4.09 20.86 -7.05
N ALA A 61 3.45 20.54 -8.16
CA ALA A 61 2.56 21.49 -8.84
C ALA A 61 1.29 21.77 -8.05
N ALA A 62 0.71 20.73 -7.39
CA ALA A 62 -0.51 20.87 -6.61
C ALA A 62 -0.28 21.42 -5.20
N ARG A 63 0.82 21.05 -4.55
CA ARG A 63 1.12 21.32 -3.13
C ARG A 63 2.60 21.73 -2.95
N PRO A 64 3.02 22.90 -3.47
CA PRO A 64 4.43 23.31 -3.45
C PRO A 64 4.99 23.54 -2.04
N GLY A 65 4.14 23.73 -1.03
CA GLY A 65 4.55 23.91 0.37
C GLY A 65 4.68 22.59 1.16
N ASP A 66 4.26 21.46 0.61
CA ASP A 66 4.30 20.18 1.30
C ASP A 66 5.68 19.51 1.14
N ALA A 67 6.07 18.69 2.13
CA ALA A 67 7.21 17.79 1.99
C ALA A 67 6.76 16.46 1.37
N VAL A 68 7.70 15.75 0.75
CA VAL A 68 7.50 14.39 0.25
C VAL A 68 8.61 13.50 0.79
N LEU A 69 8.25 12.29 1.22
CA LEU A 69 9.17 11.19 1.45
C LEU A 69 8.90 10.12 0.39
N GLY A 70 9.79 10.04 -0.59
CA GLY A 70 9.77 9.01 -1.62
C GLY A 70 10.64 7.82 -1.23
N GLU A 71 10.30 6.65 -1.74
CA GLU A 71 11.12 5.43 -1.55
C GLU A 71 12.49 5.57 -2.20
N GLU A 72 12.52 6.11 -3.42
CA GLU A 72 13.75 6.19 -4.23
C GLU A 72 14.55 7.47 -3.97
N GLY A 73 13.87 8.60 -3.91
CA GLY A 73 14.51 9.93 -3.77
C GLY A 73 14.62 10.43 -2.34
N GLY A 74 14.10 9.67 -1.36
CA GLY A 74 14.11 10.07 0.05
C GLY A 74 13.30 11.34 0.32
N ARG A 75 13.71 12.10 1.33
CA ARG A 75 13.00 13.31 1.76
C ARG A 75 13.29 14.50 0.83
N GLN A 76 12.21 15.13 0.35
CA GLN A 76 12.26 16.27 -0.55
C GLN A 76 11.22 17.34 -0.12
N GLY A 77 11.33 18.57 -0.68
CA GLY A 77 10.41 19.66 -0.40
C GLY A 77 10.85 20.56 0.76
N ALA A 78 9.92 21.33 1.32
CA ALA A 78 10.23 22.34 2.32
C ALA A 78 10.72 21.73 3.64
N VAL A 79 11.79 22.28 4.19
CA VAL A 79 12.28 21.93 5.52
C VAL A 79 11.26 22.47 6.55
N GLY A 80 10.79 21.59 7.45
CA GLY A 80 9.81 21.96 8.48
C GLY A 80 8.38 22.04 7.99
N ALA A 81 8.07 21.54 6.77
CA ALA A 81 6.68 21.43 6.31
C ALA A 81 5.84 20.60 7.29
N GLU A 82 4.66 21.15 7.66
CA GLU A 82 3.70 20.47 8.54
C GLU A 82 3.05 19.27 7.87
N ARG A 83 2.91 19.34 6.55
CA ARG A 83 2.27 18.32 5.71
C ARG A 83 3.34 17.52 4.96
N ARG A 84 3.14 16.22 4.91
CA ARG A 84 4.09 15.31 4.24
C ARG A 84 3.37 14.21 3.47
N TRP A 85 3.73 14.07 2.22
CA TRP A 85 3.32 12.95 1.38
C TRP A 85 4.32 11.79 1.51
N LEU A 86 3.81 10.57 1.53
CA LEU A 86 4.56 9.31 1.52
C LEU A 86 4.30 8.64 0.18
N VAL A 87 5.36 8.29 -0.53
CA VAL A 87 5.29 7.80 -1.91
C VAL A 87 6.10 6.52 -2.06
N ASP A 88 5.44 5.47 -2.53
CA ASP A 88 6.07 4.26 -3.06
C ASP A 88 5.64 4.12 -4.52
N PRO A 89 6.56 4.39 -5.47
CA PRO A 89 6.24 4.48 -6.89
C PRO A 89 5.90 3.14 -7.54
N LEU A 90 6.41 2.03 -6.97
CA LEU A 90 6.20 0.70 -7.51
C LEU A 90 6.36 -0.37 -6.41
N CYS A 91 5.34 -0.57 -5.60
CA CYS A 91 5.31 -1.63 -4.60
C CYS A 91 5.20 -3.01 -5.25
N GLY A 92 6.24 -3.81 -5.08
CA GLY A 92 6.37 -5.11 -5.72
C GLY A 92 7.36 -5.10 -6.89
N THR A 93 8.49 -4.41 -6.76
CA THR A 93 9.54 -4.30 -7.79
C THR A 93 10.04 -5.66 -8.27
N LEU A 94 10.20 -6.65 -7.38
CA LEU A 94 10.54 -8.03 -7.75
C LEU A 94 9.48 -8.66 -8.66
N ASN A 95 8.19 -8.50 -8.33
CA ASN A 95 7.09 -8.97 -9.16
C ASN A 95 7.16 -8.36 -10.54
N TYR A 96 7.35 -7.04 -10.60
CA TYR A 96 7.44 -6.30 -11.85
C TYR A 96 8.61 -6.77 -12.72
N ALA A 97 9.78 -6.94 -12.11
CA ALA A 97 11.00 -7.37 -12.80
C ALA A 97 10.93 -8.76 -13.41
N VAL A 98 10.04 -9.63 -12.91
CA VAL A 98 9.82 -10.98 -13.46
C VAL A 98 8.55 -11.06 -14.33
N GLY A 99 7.93 -9.93 -14.65
CA GLY A 99 6.76 -9.86 -15.51
C GLY A 99 5.42 -10.15 -14.82
N SER A 100 5.38 -10.15 -13.49
CA SER A 100 4.14 -10.23 -12.74
C SER A 100 3.49 -8.84 -12.64
N ARG A 101 2.14 -8.81 -12.75
CA ARG A 101 1.33 -7.58 -12.63
C ARG A 101 0.86 -7.30 -11.20
N LEU A 102 1.37 -8.04 -10.21
CA LEU A 102 1.03 -7.87 -8.80
C LEU A 102 1.84 -6.72 -8.19
N VAL A 103 1.52 -5.52 -8.58
CA VAL A 103 2.20 -4.28 -8.16
C VAL A 103 1.20 -3.18 -7.85
N ALA A 104 1.61 -2.21 -7.05
CA ALA A 104 0.81 -1.04 -6.71
C ALA A 104 1.65 0.25 -6.78
N VAL A 105 0.99 1.38 -6.97
CA VAL A 105 1.56 2.72 -6.74
C VAL A 105 0.86 3.33 -5.53
N ASN A 106 1.63 3.72 -4.52
CA ASN A 106 1.12 4.23 -3.26
C ASN A 106 1.44 5.71 -3.09
N VAL A 107 0.42 6.52 -2.83
CA VAL A 107 0.56 7.95 -2.50
C VAL A 107 -0.33 8.26 -1.30
N ALA A 108 0.25 8.75 -0.21
CA ALA A 108 -0.51 9.09 0.99
C ALA A 108 -0.08 10.44 1.57
N LEU A 109 -1.03 11.31 1.88
CA LEU A 109 -0.81 12.41 2.80
C LEU A 109 -0.81 11.84 4.22
N HIS A 110 0.25 12.05 4.97
CA HIS A 110 0.37 11.52 6.32
C HIS A 110 -0.79 12.00 7.22
N GLY A 111 -1.59 11.05 7.71
CA GLY A 111 -2.78 11.32 8.52
C GLY A 111 -4.01 11.83 7.73
N GLY A 112 -4.02 11.73 6.40
CA GLY A 112 -5.09 12.26 5.56
C GLY A 112 -5.45 11.37 4.38
N ALA A 113 -5.68 12.01 3.24
CA ALA A 113 -6.06 11.37 1.99
C ALA A 113 -4.96 10.43 1.45
N ALA A 114 -5.38 9.37 0.77
CA ALA A 114 -4.45 8.44 0.15
C ALA A 114 -5.03 7.77 -1.10
N ALA A 115 -4.14 7.29 -1.96
CA ALA A 115 -4.47 6.52 -3.15
C ALA A 115 -3.54 5.32 -3.31
N VAL A 116 -4.10 4.16 -3.63
CA VAL A 116 -3.39 2.95 -4.06
C VAL A 116 -3.85 2.65 -5.48
N ALA A 117 -2.98 2.83 -6.46
CA ALA A 117 -3.32 2.51 -7.84
C ALA A 117 -2.87 1.09 -8.20
N ASP A 118 -3.77 0.34 -8.83
CA ASP A 118 -3.46 -0.89 -9.55
C ASP A 118 -3.27 -0.54 -11.05
N PRO A 119 -2.03 -0.51 -11.55
CA PRO A 119 -1.77 -0.14 -12.95
C PRO A 119 -2.45 -1.07 -13.95
N PHE A 120 -2.78 -2.30 -13.54
CA PHE A 120 -3.31 -3.36 -14.40
C PHE A 120 -4.73 -3.79 -14.05
N GLY A 121 -5.39 -3.11 -13.11
CA GLY A 121 -6.77 -3.33 -12.71
C GLY A 121 -7.74 -2.85 -13.79
N GLY A 122 -8.54 -3.76 -14.38
CA GLY A 122 -9.44 -3.42 -15.46
C GLY A 122 -8.71 -3.00 -16.76
N GLU A 123 -9.40 -2.26 -17.64
CA GLU A 123 -8.85 -1.84 -18.95
C GLU A 123 -7.86 -0.66 -18.83
N ALA A 124 -8.10 0.26 -17.90
CA ALA A 124 -7.33 1.50 -17.74
C ALA A 124 -6.64 1.65 -16.39
N GLY A 125 -6.58 0.59 -15.60
CA GLY A 125 -6.18 0.64 -14.20
C GLY A 125 -7.34 1.06 -13.29
N GLU A 126 -7.21 0.75 -11.98
CA GLU A 126 -8.14 1.20 -10.95
C GLU A 126 -7.38 1.89 -9.82
N VAL A 127 -8.02 2.85 -9.16
CA VAL A 127 -7.42 3.56 -8.03
C VAL A 127 -8.33 3.43 -6.83
N PHE A 128 -7.81 2.86 -5.75
CA PHE A 128 -8.46 2.80 -4.46
C PHE A 128 -8.10 4.06 -3.68
N VAL A 129 -9.09 4.78 -3.18
CA VAL A 129 -8.94 6.16 -2.71
C VAL A 129 -9.57 6.33 -1.34
N THR A 130 -8.98 7.16 -0.52
CA THR A 130 -9.63 7.71 0.68
C THR A 130 -9.37 9.21 0.81
N ASP A 131 -10.38 9.94 1.29
CA ASP A 131 -10.25 11.33 1.74
C ASP A 131 -9.83 11.45 3.22
N GLY A 132 -9.58 10.31 3.87
CA GLY A 132 -9.31 10.17 5.30
C GLY A 132 -10.53 9.75 6.12
N THR A 133 -11.74 9.82 5.56
CA THR A 133 -13.02 9.47 6.22
C THR A 133 -13.78 8.40 5.45
N HIS A 134 -13.86 8.55 4.15
CA HIS A 134 -14.55 7.62 3.24
C HIS A 134 -13.53 6.92 2.33
N ALA A 135 -13.89 5.73 1.85
CA ALA A 135 -13.06 5.00 0.91
C ALA A 135 -13.89 4.49 -0.27
N TRP A 136 -13.31 4.61 -1.47
CA TRP A 136 -13.94 4.16 -2.72
C TRP A 136 -12.90 3.65 -3.71
N VAL A 137 -13.34 2.89 -4.70
CA VAL A 137 -12.54 2.60 -5.90
C VAL A 137 -13.00 3.48 -7.04
N GLN A 138 -12.04 4.00 -7.80
CA GLN A 138 -12.29 4.83 -8.98
C GLN A 138 -11.79 4.14 -10.24
N ARG A 139 -12.70 3.95 -11.22
CA ARG A 139 -12.45 3.41 -12.56
C ARG A 139 -12.93 4.42 -13.60
N GLY A 140 -11.99 5.11 -14.25
CA GLY A 140 -12.35 6.26 -15.08
C GLY A 140 -13.05 7.36 -14.26
N GLU A 141 -14.29 7.68 -14.62
CA GLU A 141 -15.15 8.63 -13.91
C GLU A 141 -16.01 7.97 -12.81
N ASP A 142 -16.16 6.64 -12.85
CA ASP A 142 -17.01 5.91 -11.92
C ASP A 142 -16.35 5.77 -10.55
N ARG A 143 -17.16 5.93 -9.48
CA ARG A 143 -16.76 5.75 -8.09
C ARG A 143 -17.70 4.78 -7.39
N GLU A 144 -17.13 3.75 -6.76
CA GLU A 144 -17.87 2.76 -5.98
C GLU A 144 -17.34 2.72 -4.55
N PRO A 145 -18.18 2.80 -3.50
CA PRO A 145 -17.73 2.66 -2.12
C PRO A 145 -17.03 1.33 -1.90
N LEU A 146 -15.98 1.33 -1.08
CA LEU A 146 -15.34 0.10 -0.63
C LEU A 146 -16.13 -0.50 0.54
N VAL A 147 -16.40 -1.80 0.45
CA VAL A 147 -17.15 -2.56 1.46
C VAL A 147 -16.36 -3.81 1.82
N PRO A 148 -15.59 -3.80 2.92
CA PRO A 148 -14.82 -4.95 3.37
C PRO A 148 -15.76 -6.09 3.82
N THR A 149 -15.35 -7.34 3.58
CA THR A 149 -16.06 -8.54 4.04
C THR A 149 -15.10 -9.70 4.30
N GLY A 150 -15.25 -10.37 5.46
CA GLY A 150 -14.51 -11.58 5.82
C GLY A 150 -14.97 -12.84 5.08
N GLY A 151 -16.11 -12.79 4.38
CA GLY A 151 -16.78 -13.95 3.79
C GLY A 151 -15.97 -14.70 2.73
N THR A 152 -14.94 -14.09 2.13
CA THR A 152 -14.06 -14.76 1.14
C THR A 152 -13.17 -15.83 1.78
N GLY A 153 -12.83 -15.70 3.05
CA GLY A 153 -11.83 -16.53 3.75
C GLY A 153 -10.42 -16.43 3.19
N LEU A 154 -10.17 -15.60 2.18
CA LEU A 154 -8.85 -15.41 1.57
C LEU A 154 -7.99 -14.50 2.46
N VAL A 155 -6.83 -14.97 2.90
CA VAL A 155 -5.86 -14.20 3.70
C VAL A 155 -4.55 -14.12 2.95
N ASP A 156 -4.13 -12.89 2.68
CA ASP A 156 -2.83 -12.62 2.07
C ASP A 156 -1.77 -12.49 3.18
N VAL A 157 -0.67 -13.22 3.03
CA VAL A 157 0.47 -13.22 3.96
C VAL A 157 1.70 -12.74 3.21
N ASN A 158 2.34 -11.69 3.72
CA ASN A 158 3.60 -11.19 3.18
C ASN A 158 4.77 -11.82 3.92
N LEU A 159 5.69 -12.41 3.17
CA LEU A 159 6.90 -13.08 3.66
C LEU A 159 8.19 -12.41 3.20
N ASP A 160 8.14 -11.13 2.83
CA ASP A 160 9.34 -10.38 2.47
C ASP A 160 10.39 -10.46 3.61
N PRO A 161 11.69 -10.24 3.29
CA PRO A 161 12.76 -10.40 4.28
C PRO A 161 12.43 -9.69 5.59
N PRO A 162 12.78 -10.32 6.74
CA PRO A 162 12.42 -9.76 8.04
C PRO A 162 13.13 -8.42 8.25
N PHE A 163 12.37 -7.46 8.78
CA PHE A 163 12.94 -6.20 9.22
C PHE A 163 13.93 -6.45 10.39
N PRO A 164 15.00 -5.66 10.51
CA PRO A 164 15.88 -5.73 11.66
C PRO A 164 15.08 -5.63 12.97
N GLY A 165 15.34 -6.52 13.92
CA GLY A 165 14.61 -6.57 15.19
C GLY A 165 13.20 -7.16 15.08
N ALA A 166 12.93 -7.97 14.07
CA ALA A 166 11.67 -8.70 13.92
C ALA A 166 11.30 -9.44 15.22
N PRO A 167 10.01 -9.47 15.57
CA PRO A 167 9.53 -10.16 16.76
C PRO A 167 9.68 -11.68 16.64
N GLY A 168 9.46 -12.38 17.75
CA GLY A 168 9.48 -13.84 17.77
C GLY A 168 8.47 -14.50 16.85
N PHE A 169 7.29 -13.89 16.66
CA PHE A 169 6.31 -14.35 15.68
C PHE A 169 6.69 -13.87 14.27
N ARG A 170 6.60 -14.81 13.34
CA ARG A 170 6.78 -14.55 11.91
C ARG A 170 5.47 -14.86 11.19
N ALA A 171 5.15 -14.06 10.17
CA ALA A 171 3.93 -14.25 9.37
C ALA A 171 3.89 -15.65 8.72
N VAL A 172 5.05 -16.25 8.42
CA VAL A 172 5.16 -17.62 7.92
C VAL A 172 4.62 -18.67 8.90
N ASP A 173 4.63 -18.41 10.21
CA ASP A 173 4.18 -19.35 11.23
C ASP A 173 2.68 -19.63 11.11
N LEU A 174 1.89 -18.68 10.60
CA LEU A 174 0.47 -18.87 10.29
C LEU A 174 0.24 -19.98 9.26
N LEU A 175 1.12 -20.11 8.27
CA LEU A 175 0.96 -21.08 7.19
C LEU A 175 1.09 -22.54 7.70
N ALA A 176 1.75 -22.73 8.84
CA ALA A 176 1.88 -24.02 9.51
C ALA A 176 0.84 -24.22 10.63
N HIS A 177 0.05 -23.21 11.00
CA HIS A 177 -0.92 -23.29 12.08
C HIS A 177 -2.16 -24.07 11.63
N PRO A 178 -2.53 -25.20 12.31
CA PRO A 178 -3.64 -26.07 11.87
C PRO A 178 -4.98 -25.33 11.74
N ASP A 179 -5.33 -24.52 12.73
CA ASP A 179 -6.59 -23.77 12.74
C ASP A 179 -6.64 -22.72 11.63
N PHE A 180 -5.47 -22.13 11.26
CA PHE A 180 -5.39 -21.16 10.18
C PHE A 180 -5.69 -21.80 8.84
N VAL A 181 -5.03 -22.92 8.51
CA VAL A 181 -5.24 -23.59 7.22
C VAL A 181 -6.60 -24.29 7.13
N ALA A 182 -7.19 -24.68 8.26
CA ALA A 182 -8.55 -25.24 8.31
C ALA A 182 -9.61 -24.17 8.01
N ARG A 183 -9.41 -22.95 8.48
CA ARG A 183 -10.41 -21.87 8.42
C ARG A 183 -10.24 -20.93 7.23
N PHE A 184 -9.01 -20.58 6.91
CA PHE A 184 -8.66 -19.60 5.88
C PHE A 184 -8.07 -20.25 4.64
N ARG A 185 -7.97 -19.46 3.59
CA ARG A 185 -7.36 -19.82 2.31
C ARG A 185 -6.18 -18.90 2.07
N PRO A 186 -4.98 -19.27 2.58
CA PRO A 186 -3.81 -18.38 2.50
C PRO A 186 -3.32 -18.18 1.07
N ARG A 187 -2.81 -16.99 0.82
CA ARG A 187 -2.03 -16.60 -0.36
C ARG A 187 -0.77 -15.92 0.12
N VAL A 188 0.35 -16.21 -0.52
CA VAL A 188 1.59 -15.48 -0.27
C VAL A 188 1.73 -14.43 -1.36
N VAL A 189 1.74 -13.17 -0.96
CA VAL A 189 1.83 -12.02 -1.88
C VAL A 189 2.78 -10.97 -1.33
N SER A 190 3.55 -10.37 -2.23
CA SER A 190 4.48 -9.28 -1.94
C SER A 190 4.05 -8.05 -2.74
N THR A 191 2.96 -7.44 -2.30
CA THR A 191 2.47 -6.15 -2.81
C THR A 191 1.46 -5.56 -1.83
N THR A 192 1.50 -4.25 -1.64
CA THR A 192 0.53 -3.54 -0.80
C THR A 192 -0.85 -3.39 -1.45
N LEU A 193 -0.98 -3.76 -2.73
CA LEU A 193 -2.29 -3.91 -3.39
C LEU A 193 -3.22 -4.86 -2.60
N ALA A 194 -2.64 -5.83 -1.87
CA ALA A 194 -3.38 -6.73 -1.00
C ALA A 194 -4.21 -5.99 0.07
N LEU A 195 -3.73 -4.85 0.59
CA LEU A 195 -4.48 -4.01 1.54
C LEU A 195 -5.73 -3.39 0.87
N ALA A 196 -5.57 -2.88 -0.35
CA ALA A 196 -6.70 -2.36 -1.12
C ALA A 196 -7.75 -3.46 -1.40
N TRP A 197 -7.30 -4.70 -1.61
CA TRP A 197 -8.22 -5.84 -1.77
C TRP A 197 -8.96 -6.21 -0.49
N VAL A 198 -8.37 -6.03 0.70
CA VAL A 198 -9.12 -6.20 1.96
C VAL A 198 -10.20 -5.14 2.06
N ALA A 199 -9.86 -3.87 1.84
CA ALA A 199 -10.81 -2.76 1.87
C ALA A 199 -11.96 -2.95 0.86
N ALA A 200 -11.67 -3.57 -0.30
CA ALA A 200 -12.66 -3.86 -1.36
C ALA A 200 -13.43 -5.18 -1.15
N GLY A 201 -13.27 -5.88 -0.02
CA GLY A 201 -13.94 -7.15 0.24
C GLY A 201 -13.48 -8.33 -0.63
N LYS A 202 -12.39 -8.17 -1.37
CA LYS A 202 -11.78 -9.24 -2.19
C LYS A 202 -10.91 -10.19 -1.34
N ARG A 203 -10.52 -9.77 -0.14
CA ARG A 203 -9.74 -10.53 0.85
C ARG A 203 -10.36 -10.37 2.23
N ALA A 204 -10.28 -11.42 3.04
CA ALA A 204 -10.70 -11.38 4.44
C ALA A 204 -9.68 -10.66 5.32
N ALA A 205 -8.38 -10.82 5.02
CA ALA A 205 -7.32 -10.19 5.79
C ALA A 205 -5.97 -10.13 5.03
N TYR A 206 -5.08 -9.32 5.59
CA TYR A 206 -3.67 -9.24 5.23
C TYR A 206 -2.82 -9.28 6.50
N VAL A 207 -1.71 -10.02 6.49
CA VAL A 207 -0.78 -10.15 7.62
C VAL A 207 0.66 -10.00 7.13
N THR A 208 1.43 -9.16 7.82
CA THR A 208 2.88 -9.09 7.67
C THR A 208 3.55 -8.90 9.02
N ASP A 209 4.69 -9.52 9.25
CA ASP A 209 5.58 -9.22 10.36
C ASP A 209 6.50 -8.05 10.00
N GLY A 210 7.17 -7.49 10.97
CA GLY A 210 8.10 -6.40 10.75
C GLY A 210 8.17 -5.41 11.90
N GLY A 211 8.77 -4.26 11.63
CA GLY A 211 8.95 -3.16 12.59
C GLY A 211 7.76 -2.21 12.63
N ASP A 212 8.05 -0.95 12.99
CA ASP A 212 7.08 0.14 12.94
C ASP A 212 6.74 0.49 11.48
N LEU A 213 5.46 0.38 11.14
CA LEU A 213 4.94 0.69 9.81
C LEU A 213 4.17 2.01 9.75
N SER A 214 4.12 2.78 10.85
CA SER A 214 3.31 4.01 10.94
C SER A 214 3.74 5.13 9.96
N GLY A 215 4.99 5.15 9.57
CA GLY A 215 5.55 6.13 8.62
C GLY A 215 6.09 5.48 7.33
N SER A 216 5.74 4.23 7.07
CA SER A 216 6.22 3.49 5.92
C SER A 216 5.61 4.03 4.62
N VAL A 217 6.47 4.35 3.65
CA VAL A 217 6.04 4.74 2.29
C VAL A 217 5.21 3.63 1.63
N HIS A 218 5.53 2.37 1.93
CA HIS A 218 4.84 1.20 1.37
C HIS A 218 3.43 1.02 1.94
N PHE A 219 3.25 1.20 3.26
CA PHE A 219 2.01 0.78 3.94
C PHE A 219 1.05 1.93 4.26
N ALA A 220 1.52 3.18 4.30
CA ALA A 220 0.70 4.31 4.76
C ALA A 220 -0.60 4.46 3.95
N ALA A 221 -0.55 4.34 2.62
CA ALA A 221 -1.72 4.47 1.77
C ALA A 221 -2.73 3.34 2.03
N GLY A 222 -2.28 2.10 2.06
CA GLY A 222 -3.13 0.94 2.34
C GLY A 222 -3.74 0.95 3.74
N ILE A 223 -2.97 1.37 4.76
CA ILE A 223 -3.47 1.51 6.14
C ILE A 223 -4.56 2.58 6.21
N ALA A 224 -4.34 3.76 5.62
CA ALA A 224 -5.33 4.84 5.59
C ALA A 224 -6.62 4.38 4.90
N LEU A 225 -6.49 3.73 3.75
CA LEU A 225 -7.59 3.18 2.97
C LEU A 225 -8.42 2.17 3.79
N CYS A 226 -7.76 1.21 4.42
CA CYS A 226 -8.43 0.16 5.20
C CYS A 226 -9.17 0.75 6.42
N ARG A 227 -8.57 1.73 7.11
CA ARG A 227 -9.22 2.41 8.23
C ARG A 227 -10.48 3.15 7.78
N ALA A 228 -10.41 3.91 6.69
CA ALA A 228 -11.54 4.65 6.15
C ALA A 228 -12.65 3.74 5.61
N ALA A 229 -12.31 2.55 5.11
CA ALA A 229 -13.27 1.52 4.70
C ALA A 229 -13.93 0.78 5.87
N GLY A 230 -13.43 0.95 7.12
CA GLY A 230 -13.97 0.30 8.31
C GLY A 230 -13.35 -1.07 8.64
N CYS A 231 -12.20 -1.40 8.06
CA CYS A 231 -11.42 -2.58 8.44
C CYS A 231 -10.85 -2.45 9.86
N THR A 232 -10.63 -3.58 10.54
CA THR A 232 -9.87 -3.62 11.79
C THR A 232 -8.38 -3.68 11.47
N VAL A 233 -7.62 -2.69 11.99
CA VAL A 233 -6.19 -2.50 11.69
C VAL A 233 -5.38 -2.40 12.97
N THR A 234 -4.47 -3.35 13.21
CA THR A 234 -3.56 -3.37 14.37
C THR A 234 -2.17 -3.87 13.98
N GLY A 235 -1.20 -3.75 14.89
CA GLY A 235 0.02 -4.54 14.83
C GLY A 235 -0.23 -6.03 15.09
N ILE A 236 0.80 -6.85 14.92
CA ILE A 236 0.76 -8.29 15.23
C ILE A 236 0.63 -8.58 16.73
N ASP A 237 0.93 -7.60 17.57
CA ASP A 237 0.71 -7.60 19.02
C ASP A 237 -0.73 -7.22 19.41
N GLY A 238 -1.53 -6.77 18.46
CA GLY A 238 -2.90 -6.30 18.65
C GLY A 238 -3.00 -4.85 19.11
N GLU A 239 -1.87 -4.15 19.23
CA GLU A 239 -1.82 -2.74 19.56
C GLU A 239 -2.07 -1.84 18.33
N PRO A 240 -2.46 -0.59 18.50
CA PRO A 240 -2.57 0.36 17.41
C PRO A 240 -1.23 0.50 16.65
N ILE A 241 -1.31 0.71 15.33
CA ILE A 241 -0.12 1.01 14.52
C ILE A 241 0.51 2.32 15.00
N GLY A 242 1.78 2.25 15.36
CA GLY A 242 2.58 3.36 15.87
C GLY A 242 3.99 2.91 16.23
N PRO A 243 4.82 3.81 16.82
CA PRO A 243 6.23 3.51 17.10
C PRO A 243 6.47 2.31 18.03
N ALA A 244 5.49 1.95 18.87
CA ALA A 244 5.53 0.78 19.73
C ALA A 244 4.95 -0.48 19.06
N GLY A 245 4.16 -0.33 17.99
CA GLY A 245 3.55 -1.43 17.27
C GLY A 245 4.53 -2.13 16.35
N ARG A 246 4.27 -3.39 16.04
CA ARG A 246 5.11 -4.22 15.16
C ARG A 246 4.24 -4.93 14.14
N GLY A 247 4.73 -4.97 12.90
CA GLY A 247 4.03 -5.62 11.80
C GLY A 247 2.63 -5.06 11.57
N LEU A 248 1.81 -5.81 10.87
CA LEU A 248 0.48 -5.37 10.50
C LEU A 248 -0.47 -6.56 10.38
N VAL A 249 -1.64 -6.44 11.02
CA VAL A 249 -2.81 -7.27 10.79
C VAL A 249 -3.96 -6.38 10.35
N VAL A 250 -4.42 -6.56 9.12
CA VAL A 250 -5.61 -5.91 8.60
C VAL A 250 -6.66 -6.97 8.35
N ALA A 251 -7.84 -6.82 8.92
CA ALA A 251 -8.96 -7.72 8.68
C ALA A 251 -10.19 -6.93 8.26
N ALA A 252 -10.97 -7.51 7.36
CA ALA A 252 -12.20 -6.93 6.84
C ALA A 252 -13.25 -6.67 7.93
N ASP A 253 -13.21 -7.44 9.02
CA ASP A 253 -14.11 -7.31 10.17
C ASP A 253 -13.45 -7.74 11.48
N ALA A 254 -14.09 -7.36 12.61
CA ALA A 254 -13.58 -7.61 13.94
C ALA A 254 -13.55 -9.12 14.29
N GLU A 255 -14.43 -9.95 13.73
CA GLU A 255 -14.43 -11.39 13.98
C GLU A 255 -13.22 -12.05 13.33
N THR A 256 -12.97 -11.76 12.06
CA THR A 256 -11.79 -12.23 11.32
C THR A 256 -10.50 -11.80 12.05
N HIS A 257 -10.47 -10.54 12.53
CA HIS A 257 -9.32 -10.04 13.29
C HIS A 257 -9.09 -10.82 14.59
N ARG A 258 -10.14 -11.03 15.42
CA ARG A 258 -10.01 -11.80 16.68
C ARG A 258 -9.48 -13.21 16.43
N GLN A 259 -9.98 -13.87 15.37
CA GLN A 259 -9.54 -15.22 15.00
C GLN A 259 -8.06 -15.25 14.66
N LEU A 260 -7.58 -14.32 13.82
CA LEU A 260 -6.16 -14.22 13.46
C LEU A 260 -5.30 -13.93 14.69
N MET A 261 -5.70 -12.97 15.53
CA MET A 261 -4.96 -12.63 16.74
C MET A 261 -4.86 -13.80 17.72
N SER A 262 -5.86 -14.67 17.80
CA SER A 262 -5.80 -15.87 18.65
C SER A 262 -4.76 -16.91 18.17
N MET A 263 -4.42 -16.89 16.90
CA MET A 263 -3.41 -17.77 16.28
C MET A 263 -2.00 -17.17 16.35
N ILE A 264 -1.90 -15.84 16.29
CA ILE A 264 -0.63 -15.10 16.35
C ILE A 264 -0.05 -15.11 17.79
N ARG A 265 -0.90 -15.05 18.80
CA ARG A 265 -0.51 -14.94 20.23
C ARG A 265 -0.23 -16.27 20.92
N ARG A 266 -0.34 -17.36 20.23
CA ARG A 266 0.00 -18.70 20.73
C ARG A 266 1.41 -19.05 20.30
#